data_bc0d40ae531cd6103052ab7d88a0664c
#
_entry.id   bc0d40ae531cd6103052ab7d88a0664c
#
_cell.length_a   1.000
_cell.length_b   1.000
_cell.length_c   1.000
_cell.angle_alpha   90.00
_cell.angle_beta   90.00
_cell.angle_gamma   90.00
#
_symmetry.space_group_name_H-M   'P 1'
#
loop_
_entity.id
_entity.type
_entity.pdbx_description
1 polymer ?
#
loop_
_entity_poly.entity_id
_entity_poly.type
_entity_poly.pdbx_seq_one_letter_code
_entity_poly.pdbx_strand_id
1 'polypeptide(L)'
;MNPNMPPRLCSQRGNALVEFALVLPLLLLIFAGIVDFGFLFQRYEVITNAAREGARIGVLPGYDEAAVQQRVLDYVQAGLSMSAGDAVAALTPPPDVDTVMLAAGTGAPFAATQVTVSFTYNYLIIGPIVNLVTGGDWTASITINSRSTMRREIVGS
;
A
#
# COMPACT_ATOMS: atom_id res chain seq x y z
N MET A 1 30.37 13.18 -63.98
CA MET A 1 29.17 12.82 -63.20
C MET A 1 29.27 11.34 -62.92
N ASN A 2 29.53 10.93 -61.66
CA ASN A 2 29.85 9.55 -61.24
C ASN A 2 28.55 8.86 -60.78
N PRO A 3 27.98 7.86 -61.51
CA PRO A 3 26.66 7.29 -61.24
C PRO A 3 26.63 6.19 -60.18
N ASN A 4 27.71 5.97 -59.41
CA ASN A 4 27.81 4.90 -58.44
C ASN A 4 27.99 5.43 -57.00
N MET A 5 27.07 6.29 -56.55
CA MET A 5 27.01 6.58 -55.11
C MET A 5 26.05 5.59 -54.46
N PRO A 6 26.52 4.75 -53.51
CA PRO A 6 25.63 3.82 -52.84
C PRO A 6 24.58 4.59 -52.00
N PRO A 7 23.34 4.11 -51.92
CA PRO A 7 22.31 4.76 -51.16
C PRO A 7 22.74 4.86 -49.69
N ARG A 8 22.58 6.04 -49.08
CA ARG A 8 22.91 6.33 -47.68
C ARG A 8 22.03 5.49 -46.75
N LEU A 9 22.48 4.29 -46.40
CA LEU A 9 21.83 3.39 -45.45
C LEU A 9 21.84 3.91 -44.01
N CYS A 10 22.51 5.05 -43.75
CA CYS A 10 22.58 5.68 -42.43
C CYS A 10 21.29 6.36 -41.98
N SER A 11 20.36 6.71 -42.85
CA SER A 11 19.17 7.50 -42.53
C SER A 11 18.10 6.69 -41.77
N GLN A 12 17.89 5.43 -42.12
CA GLN A 12 16.81 4.62 -41.51
C GLN A 12 17.12 4.14 -40.09
N ARG A 13 18.38 3.81 -39.81
CA ARG A 13 18.79 3.41 -38.45
C ARG A 13 18.74 4.57 -37.46
N GLY A 14 19.06 5.78 -37.90
CA GLY A 14 18.93 6.98 -37.05
C GLY A 14 17.47 7.32 -36.70
N ASN A 15 16.56 7.14 -37.69
CA ASN A 15 15.14 7.41 -37.46
C ASN A 15 14.51 6.44 -36.47
N ALA A 16 14.82 5.15 -36.53
CA ALA A 16 14.35 4.15 -35.57
C ALA A 16 14.87 4.41 -34.16
N LEU A 17 16.08 4.91 -33.98
CA LEU A 17 16.62 5.29 -32.69
C LEU A 17 15.88 6.49 -32.06
N VAL A 18 15.52 7.47 -32.87
CA VAL A 18 14.74 8.64 -32.42
C VAL A 18 13.33 8.22 -32.03
N GLU A 19 12.69 7.37 -32.84
CA GLU A 19 11.36 6.83 -32.53
C GLU A 19 11.38 6.02 -31.24
N PHE A 20 12.37 5.14 -31.07
CA PHE A 20 12.55 4.39 -29.81
C PHE A 20 12.79 5.33 -28.60
N ALA A 21 13.61 6.36 -28.75
CA ALA A 21 13.90 7.32 -27.70
C ALA A 21 12.65 8.10 -27.26
N LEU A 22 11.68 8.33 -28.15
CA LEU A 22 10.39 8.95 -27.81
C LEU A 22 9.43 7.99 -27.11
N VAL A 23 9.44 6.72 -27.45
CA VAL A 23 8.56 5.71 -26.87
C VAL A 23 9.09 5.19 -25.54
N LEU A 24 10.41 5.14 -25.36
CA LEU A 24 11.07 4.60 -24.17
C LEU A 24 10.59 5.24 -22.86
N PRO A 25 10.47 6.57 -22.71
CA PRO A 25 9.97 7.18 -21.48
C PRO A 25 8.55 6.73 -21.12
N LEU A 26 7.68 6.56 -22.12
CA LEU A 26 6.32 6.07 -21.90
C LEU A 26 6.31 4.62 -21.42
N LEU A 27 7.14 3.75 -22.02
CA LEU A 27 7.28 2.37 -21.56
C LEU A 27 7.81 2.29 -20.14
N LEU A 28 8.81 3.12 -19.80
CA LEU A 28 9.35 3.18 -18.44
C LEU A 28 8.31 3.66 -17.42
N LEU A 29 7.47 4.61 -17.80
CA LEU A 29 6.38 5.08 -16.93
C LEU A 29 5.35 3.99 -16.68
N ILE A 30 4.95 3.23 -17.71
CA ILE A 30 4.04 2.10 -17.56
C ILE A 30 4.66 1.02 -16.67
N PHE A 31 5.94 0.69 -16.89
CA PHE A 31 6.65 -0.28 -16.06
C PHE A 31 6.75 0.16 -14.60
N ALA A 32 7.08 1.43 -14.36
CA ALA A 32 7.11 2.03 -13.03
C ALA A 32 5.73 1.92 -12.33
N GLY A 33 4.65 2.19 -13.07
CA GLY A 33 3.28 2.03 -12.59
C GLY A 33 2.99 0.59 -12.12
N ILE A 34 3.34 -0.40 -12.93
CA ILE A 34 3.13 -1.81 -12.60
C ILE A 34 3.87 -2.18 -11.31
N VAL A 35 5.11 -1.74 -11.14
CA VAL A 35 5.93 -2.03 -9.95
C VAL A 35 5.36 -1.34 -8.72
N ASP A 36 5.01 -0.06 -8.80
CA ASP A 36 4.42 0.67 -7.67
C ASP A 36 3.07 0.08 -7.24
N PHE A 37 2.23 -0.33 -8.20
CA PHE A 37 1.00 -1.05 -7.90
C PHE A 37 1.25 -2.40 -7.23
N GLY A 38 2.28 -3.14 -7.65
CA GLY A 38 2.67 -4.39 -6.99
C GLY A 38 3.00 -4.19 -5.51
N PHE A 39 3.79 -3.17 -5.19
CA PHE A 39 4.08 -2.80 -3.80
C PHE A 39 2.85 -2.31 -3.04
N LEU A 40 1.97 -1.54 -3.68
CA LEU A 40 0.73 -1.08 -3.07
C LEU A 40 -0.17 -2.26 -2.68
N PHE A 41 -0.34 -3.25 -3.56
CA PHE A 41 -1.11 -4.47 -3.29
C PHE A 41 -0.53 -5.29 -2.15
N GLN A 42 0.79 -5.48 -2.13
CA GLN A 42 1.46 -6.16 -1.03
C GLN A 42 1.15 -5.50 0.32
N ARG A 43 1.25 -4.17 0.38
CA ARG A 43 0.93 -3.42 1.60
C ARG A 43 -0.54 -3.54 1.98
N TYR A 44 -1.44 -3.45 1.01
CA TYR A 44 -2.87 -3.62 1.24
C TYR A 44 -3.19 -4.99 1.89
N GLU A 45 -2.59 -6.07 1.41
CA GLU A 45 -2.78 -7.40 1.99
C GLU A 45 -2.25 -7.49 3.42
N VAL A 46 -1.04 -6.96 3.68
CA VAL A 46 -0.45 -6.97 5.02
C VAL A 46 -1.31 -6.16 6.00
N ILE A 47 -1.75 -4.96 5.62
CA ILE A 47 -2.58 -4.09 6.47
C ILE A 47 -3.95 -4.73 6.74
N THR A 48 -4.54 -5.38 5.73
CA THR A 48 -5.82 -6.09 5.90
C THR A 48 -5.68 -7.25 6.87
N ASN A 49 -4.60 -8.01 6.77
CA ASN A 49 -4.35 -9.13 7.69
C ASN A 49 -3.97 -8.64 9.10
N ALA A 50 -3.24 -7.52 9.21
CA ALA A 50 -2.94 -6.88 10.49
C ALA A 50 -4.21 -6.45 11.24
N ALA A 51 -5.17 -5.82 10.53
CA ALA A 51 -6.46 -5.45 11.10
C ALA A 51 -7.26 -6.68 11.58
N ARG A 52 -7.23 -7.78 10.81
CA ARG A 52 -7.89 -9.06 11.20
C ARG A 52 -7.24 -9.68 12.42
N GLU A 53 -5.91 -9.70 12.48
CA GLU A 53 -5.17 -10.23 13.62
C GLU A 53 -5.39 -9.37 14.87
N GLY A 54 -5.39 -8.04 14.74
CA GLY A 54 -5.76 -7.13 15.82
C GLY A 54 -7.16 -7.41 16.36
N ALA A 55 -8.16 -7.52 15.47
CA ALA A 55 -9.53 -7.84 15.88
C ALA A 55 -9.63 -9.22 16.54
N ARG A 56 -8.88 -10.22 16.07
CA ARG A 56 -8.83 -11.57 16.66
C ARG A 56 -8.32 -11.56 18.09
N ILE A 57 -7.28 -10.77 18.36
CA ILE A 57 -6.73 -10.64 19.72
C ILE A 57 -7.64 -9.78 20.60
N GLY A 58 -8.21 -8.71 20.06
CA GLY A 58 -9.07 -7.80 20.78
C GLY A 58 -10.38 -8.41 21.31
N VAL A 59 -10.76 -9.60 20.85
CA VAL A 59 -11.90 -10.33 21.41
C VAL A 59 -11.51 -11.28 22.52
N LEU A 60 -10.21 -11.54 22.73
CA LEU A 60 -9.73 -12.44 23.77
C LEU A 60 -9.71 -11.72 25.14
N PRO A 61 -10.05 -12.42 26.23
CA PRO A 61 -9.96 -11.84 27.56
C PRO A 61 -8.51 -11.55 27.94
N GLY A 62 -8.27 -10.42 28.60
CA GLY A 62 -6.94 -10.04 29.09
C GLY A 62 -6.09 -9.21 28.12
N TYR A 63 -6.58 -8.93 26.93
CA TYR A 63 -5.93 -8.01 26.00
C TYR A 63 -6.62 -6.64 26.06
N ASP A 64 -5.83 -5.62 26.35
CA ASP A 64 -6.23 -4.22 26.31
C ASP A 64 -5.96 -3.61 24.92
N GLU A 65 -6.38 -2.37 24.73
CA GLU A 65 -6.19 -1.64 23.47
C GLU A 65 -4.70 -1.54 23.10
N ALA A 66 -3.82 -1.26 24.07
CA ALA A 66 -2.39 -1.12 23.84
C ALA A 66 -1.75 -2.44 23.34
N ALA A 67 -2.16 -3.57 23.89
CA ALA A 67 -1.70 -4.89 23.46
C ALA A 67 -2.17 -5.21 22.03
N VAL A 68 -3.40 -4.82 21.68
CA VAL A 68 -3.92 -4.98 20.31
C VAL A 68 -3.16 -4.08 19.33
N GLN A 69 -2.92 -2.82 19.66
CA GLN A 69 -2.15 -1.89 18.85
C GLN A 69 -0.71 -2.39 18.63
N GLN A 70 -0.06 -2.88 19.70
CA GLN A 70 1.29 -3.44 19.58
C GLN A 70 1.31 -4.65 18.64
N ARG A 71 0.31 -5.53 18.75
CA ARG A 71 0.22 -6.70 17.85
C ARG A 71 0.03 -6.32 16.39
N VAL A 72 -0.76 -5.29 16.10
CA VAL A 72 -0.92 -4.75 14.74
C VAL A 72 0.42 -4.21 14.22
N LEU A 73 1.15 -3.45 15.05
CA LEU A 73 2.48 -2.93 14.72
C LEU A 73 3.46 -4.06 14.41
N ASP A 74 3.55 -5.08 15.27
CA ASP A 74 4.43 -6.23 15.08
C ASP A 74 4.12 -6.97 13.78
N TYR A 75 2.82 -7.12 13.46
CA TYR A 75 2.40 -7.78 12.24
C TYR A 75 2.80 -6.98 10.99
N VAL A 76 2.61 -5.66 11.00
CA VAL A 76 2.99 -4.78 9.90
C VAL A 76 4.51 -4.73 9.73
N GLN A 77 5.25 -4.62 10.83
CA GLN A 77 6.71 -4.64 10.85
C GLN A 77 7.26 -5.93 10.21
N ALA A 78 6.75 -7.07 10.64
CA ALA A 78 7.17 -8.37 10.08
C ALA A 78 6.76 -8.54 8.62
N GLY A 79 5.51 -8.19 8.27
CA GLY A 79 4.97 -8.38 6.93
C GLY A 79 5.58 -7.48 5.86
N LEU A 80 6.02 -6.28 6.23
CA LEU A 80 6.65 -5.31 5.33
C LEU A 80 8.18 -5.23 5.50
N SER A 81 8.76 -6.01 6.41
CA SER A 81 10.19 -6.00 6.76
C SER A 81 10.70 -4.57 7.07
N MET A 82 9.90 -3.82 7.82
CA MET A 82 10.19 -2.43 8.21
C MET A 82 10.82 -2.38 9.60
N SER A 83 11.52 -1.28 9.91
CA SER A 83 11.91 -0.99 11.29
C SER A 83 10.69 -0.62 12.13
N ALA A 84 10.79 -0.77 13.47
CA ALA A 84 9.69 -0.40 14.36
C ALA A 84 9.32 1.10 14.22
N GLY A 85 10.31 1.97 14.07
CA GLY A 85 10.09 3.40 13.87
C GLY A 85 9.35 3.73 12.57
N ASP A 86 9.72 3.06 11.47
CA ASP A 86 9.07 3.25 10.18
C ASP A 86 7.62 2.73 10.20
N ALA A 87 7.38 1.60 10.87
CA ALA A 87 6.03 1.05 11.02
C ALA A 87 5.12 2.01 11.81
N VAL A 88 5.61 2.57 12.91
CA VAL A 88 4.86 3.59 13.69
C VAL A 88 4.58 4.84 12.85
N ALA A 89 5.57 5.33 12.10
CA ALA A 89 5.40 6.50 11.24
C ALA A 89 4.40 6.27 10.11
N ALA A 90 4.40 5.06 9.53
CA ALA A 90 3.50 4.70 8.43
C ALA A 90 2.05 4.43 8.90
N LEU A 91 1.87 4.03 10.16
CA LEU A 91 0.56 3.83 10.81
C LEU A 91 0.13 5.09 11.57
N THR A 92 -0.01 6.19 10.87
CA THR A 92 -0.47 7.46 11.45
C THR A 92 -1.82 7.85 10.83
N PRO A 93 -2.91 7.89 11.63
CA PRO A 93 -3.00 7.69 13.08
C PRO A 93 -2.73 6.24 13.52
N PRO A 94 -2.41 6.02 14.81
CA PRO A 94 -2.27 4.67 15.37
C PRO A 94 -3.51 3.80 15.10
N PRO A 95 -3.38 2.45 15.12
CA PRO A 95 -4.51 1.56 14.96
C PRO A 95 -5.61 1.88 15.98
N ASP A 96 -6.83 2.07 15.49
CA ASP A 96 -8.00 2.39 16.29
C ASP A 96 -8.74 1.11 16.69
N VAL A 97 -9.04 0.95 17.97
CA VAL A 97 -9.63 -0.26 18.57
C VAL A 97 -10.92 0.10 19.28
N ASP A 98 -12.04 -0.13 18.63
CA ASP A 98 -13.36 0.20 19.16
C ASP A 98 -14.17 -1.03 19.57
N THR A 99 -15.01 -0.85 20.57
CA THR A 99 -16.10 -1.80 20.87
C THR A 99 -17.39 -1.28 20.23
N VAL A 100 -17.88 -2.00 19.24
CA VAL A 100 -19.09 -1.65 18.50
C VAL A 100 -20.22 -2.63 18.80
N MET A 101 -21.46 -2.13 18.82
CA MET A 101 -22.64 -2.96 18.94
C MET A 101 -23.19 -3.28 17.56
N LEU A 102 -23.22 -4.54 17.21
CA LEU A 102 -23.75 -5.00 15.92
C LEU A 102 -25.17 -5.55 16.10
N ALA A 103 -26.07 -5.16 15.18
CA ALA A 103 -27.40 -5.71 15.12
C ALA A 103 -27.36 -7.16 14.65
N ALA A 104 -28.04 -8.05 15.34
CA ALA A 104 -28.15 -9.47 15.00
C ALA A 104 -29.47 -9.79 14.30
N GLY A 105 -29.81 -9.09 13.22
CA GLY A 105 -31.09 -9.27 12.54
C GLY A 105 -32.27 -9.03 13.50
N THR A 106 -33.03 -10.08 13.83
CA THR A 106 -34.14 -10.03 14.80
C THR A 106 -33.71 -10.32 16.25
N GLY A 107 -32.40 -10.60 16.47
CA GLY A 107 -31.83 -10.90 17.79
C GLY A 107 -31.38 -9.65 18.54
N ALA A 108 -30.99 -9.83 19.83
CA ALA A 108 -30.39 -8.77 20.61
C ALA A 108 -29.03 -8.34 20.01
N PRO A 109 -28.69 -7.03 20.06
CA PRO A 109 -27.37 -6.55 19.65
C PRO A 109 -26.26 -7.25 20.44
N PHE A 110 -25.13 -7.51 19.80
CA PHE A 110 -23.96 -8.10 20.44
C PHE A 110 -22.74 -7.20 20.32
N ALA A 111 -21.88 -7.26 21.31
CA ALA A 111 -20.62 -6.53 21.30
C ALA A 111 -19.62 -7.18 20.32
N ALA A 112 -18.94 -6.34 19.58
CA ALA A 112 -17.87 -6.74 18.68
C ALA A 112 -16.67 -5.80 18.83
N THR A 113 -15.47 -6.31 18.70
CA THR A 113 -14.26 -5.50 18.61
C THR A 113 -14.01 -5.18 17.15
N GLN A 114 -13.88 -3.89 16.87
CA GLN A 114 -13.53 -3.36 15.55
C GLN A 114 -12.13 -2.76 15.61
N VAL A 115 -11.27 -3.17 14.71
CA VAL A 115 -9.92 -2.61 14.55
C VAL A 115 -9.81 -1.97 13.19
N THR A 116 -9.47 -0.69 13.19
CA THR A 116 -9.22 0.10 11.98
C THR A 116 -7.72 0.43 11.90
N VAL A 117 -7.12 0.11 10.78
CA VAL A 117 -5.69 0.36 10.52
C VAL A 117 -5.57 1.26 9.30
N SER A 118 -4.91 2.41 9.47
CA SER A 118 -4.62 3.37 8.41
C SER A 118 -3.13 3.37 8.12
N PHE A 119 -2.76 3.18 6.87
CA PHE A 119 -1.38 3.12 6.42
C PHE A 119 -1.17 4.07 5.25
N THR A 120 -0.20 4.95 5.34
CA THR A 120 0.17 5.88 4.27
C THR A 120 1.27 5.28 3.40
N TYR A 121 0.96 5.05 2.13
CA TYR A 121 1.90 4.61 1.12
C TYR A 121 2.36 5.77 0.25
N ASN A 122 3.67 5.96 0.14
CA ASN A 122 4.29 6.89 -0.78
C ASN A 122 4.76 6.12 -2.02
N TYR A 123 4.45 6.64 -3.22
CA TYR A 123 4.91 6.02 -4.46
C TYR A 123 6.42 6.03 -4.57
N LEU A 124 6.99 4.83 -4.78
CA LEU A 124 8.44 4.63 -4.72
C LEU A 124 9.15 5.05 -6.01
N ILE A 125 8.54 4.75 -7.18
CA ILE A 125 9.17 4.92 -8.49
C ILE A 125 8.50 6.05 -9.28
N ILE A 126 7.17 6.14 -9.25
CA ILE A 126 6.43 7.18 -10.00
C ILE A 126 6.78 8.57 -9.46
N GLY A 127 6.88 8.75 -8.13
CA GLY A 127 7.22 10.03 -7.51
C GLY A 127 8.51 10.65 -8.06
N PRO A 128 9.66 9.97 -7.95
CA PRO A 128 10.93 10.45 -8.50
C PRO A 128 10.90 10.71 -10.01
N ILE A 129 10.20 9.90 -10.80
CA ILE A 129 10.08 10.10 -12.26
C ILE A 129 9.30 11.38 -12.57
N VAL A 130 8.18 11.60 -11.90
CA VAL A 130 7.38 12.81 -12.09
C VAL A 130 8.19 14.05 -11.71
N ASN A 131 8.89 14.02 -10.57
CA ASN A 131 9.75 15.13 -10.13
C ASN A 131 10.86 15.45 -11.15
N LEU A 132 11.46 14.43 -11.75
CA LEU A 132 12.48 14.61 -12.79
C LEU A 132 11.91 15.30 -14.04
N VAL A 133 10.67 14.98 -14.42
CA VAL A 133 10.03 15.53 -15.65
C VAL A 133 9.45 16.92 -15.39
N THR A 134 8.86 17.15 -14.23
CA THR A 134 8.17 18.42 -13.91
C THR A 134 9.07 19.46 -13.27
N GLY A 135 10.24 19.04 -12.76
CA GLY A 135 11.15 19.91 -12.00
C GLY A 135 10.58 20.36 -10.63
N GLY A 136 9.54 19.68 -10.14
CA GLY A 136 8.86 20.00 -8.87
C GLY A 136 8.97 18.88 -7.84
N ASP A 137 8.59 19.18 -6.61
CA ASP A 137 8.50 18.22 -5.50
C ASP A 137 7.09 17.58 -5.46
N TRP A 138 6.84 16.62 -6.33
CA TRP A 138 5.59 15.88 -6.31
C TRP A 138 5.66 14.74 -5.27
N THR A 139 4.89 14.89 -4.20
CA THR A 139 4.76 13.88 -3.14
C THR A 139 3.35 13.32 -3.16
N ALA A 140 3.07 12.39 -4.08
CA ALA A 140 1.81 11.69 -4.04
C ALA A 140 1.90 10.53 -3.04
N SER A 141 0.91 10.49 -2.18
CA SER A 141 0.69 9.38 -1.25
C SER A 141 -0.75 8.91 -1.35
N ILE A 142 -0.97 7.65 -1.02
CA ILE A 142 -2.32 7.08 -0.87
C ILE A 142 -2.44 6.49 0.52
N THR A 143 -3.57 6.74 1.18
CA THR A 143 -3.87 6.13 2.47
C THR A 143 -4.71 4.87 2.27
N ILE A 144 -4.17 3.75 2.72
CA ILE A 144 -4.84 2.45 2.76
C ILE A 144 -5.54 2.35 4.11
N ASN A 145 -6.87 2.19 4.09
CA ASN A 145 -7.65 1.96 5.29
C ASN A 145 -8.20 0.54 5.27
N SER A 146 -7.93 -0.21 6.33
CA SER A 146 -8.50 -1.53 6.51
C SER A 146 -9.21 -1.63 7.86
N ARG A 147 -10.37 -2.26 7.83
CA ARG A 147 -11.21 -2.44 9.00
C ARG A 147 -11.59 -3.89 9.15
N SER A 148 -11.45 -4.42 10.36
CA SER A 148 -11.88 -5.76 10.71
C SER A 148 -12.73 -5.72 11.97
N THR A 149 -13.81 -6.49 11.98
CA THR A 149 -14.73 -6.55 13.11
C THR A 149 -14.97 -8.01 13.49
N MET A 150 -14.75 -8.34 14.76
CA MET A 150 -14.97 -9.68 15.31
C MET A 150 -15.89 -9.64 16.50
N ARG A 151 -16.81 -10.60 16.57
CA ARG A 151 -17.75 -10.74 17.68
C ARG A 151 -17.00 -11.10 18.97
N ARG A 152 -17.31 -10.39 20.05
CA ARG A 152 -16.88 -10.80 21.39
C ARG A 152 -17.82 -11.89 21.92
N GLU A 153 -17.27 -13.02 22.29
CA GLU A 153 -18.00 -13.99 23.06
C GLU A 153 -18.11 -13.48 24.50
N ILE A 154 -19.34 -13.26 24.96
CA ILE A 154 -19.58 -12.99 26.37
C ILE A 154 -19.34 -14.32 27.05
N VAL A 155 -18.19 -14.46 27.74
CA VAL A 155 -17.99 -15.56 28.67
C VAL A 155 -19.01 -15.32 29.76
N GLY A 156 -20.10 -16.11 29.76
CA GLY A 156 -21.13 -16.03 30.76
C GLY A 156 -20.52 -16.25 32.15
N SER A 157 -20.77 -15.31 33.05
CA SER A 157 -20.47 -15.40 34.47
C SER A 157 -21.32 -16.48 35.11
#